data_a68ce7b3c1631f2654c20b0f2c6d7f71
#
_entry.id   a68ce7b3c1631f2654c20b0f2c6d7f71
#
_cell.length_a   1.000
_cell.length_b   1.000
_cell.length_c   1.000
_cell.angle_alpha   90.00
_cell.angle_beta   90.00
_cell.angle_gamma   90.00
#
_symmetry.space_group_name_H-M   'P 1'
#
loop_
_entity.id
_entity.type
_entity.pdbx_description
1 polymer ?
#
loop_
_entity_poly.entity_id
_entity_poly.type
_entity_poly.pdbx_seq_one_letter_code
_entity_poly.pdbx_strand_id
1 'polypeptide(L)'
;MGILMPHHGFSHPDVIVIKLSSGYNIGVRVDDGSELTVVAKAEARASRPMPPQPSNGLPPVSFLGTGGTIASYVDYRTGAVHPALRAEELVATVPELAGICAPRSRVILSMFSENMDVRSWQTLAEAVADELNAGAEGVIVPHGTDTLGYTSAALAFMLGDVPRPVVLVGAQRSSDRPSSDAYGNLLSSARFCVQADAAEVFVLMHGETSDTFAHVHRGTKARKMHTSRRDAFQSINAPPVARVDIEGGLELLAPCRPKGRGGVRPELAMEEEVGLLYFHPGMRPELVRKVAEGLRGLVVAGTGLGHVSQGVVTILREIVSQGKPVVMTSQCLGGRVNLNVYDTGRDLLSAGVIPGEDMLPETALVKLMWVLGRTDNMEEVARMMTTDLRGEISERREL
;
A
#
# COMPACT_ATOMS: atom_id res chain seq x y z
N MET A 1 -22.48 -28.91 3.38
CA MET A 1 -21.74 -29.37 2.18
C MET A 1 -20.67 -28.36 1.86
N GLY A 2 -19.48 -28.79 1.45
CA GLY A 2 -18.37 -27.91 1.13
C GLY A 2 -17.23 -28.67 0.46
N ILE A 3 -16.17 -27.97 0.11
CA ILE A 3 -14.98 -28.57 -0.52
C ILE A 3 -14.01 -28.97 0.58
N LEU A 4 -13.62 -30.24 0.62
CA LEU A 4 -12.58 -30.70 1.53
C LEU A 4 -11.24 -30.10 1.11
N MET A 5 -10.61 -29.38 2.02
CA MET A 5 -9.30 -28.79 1.81
C MET A 5 -8.21 -29.82 2.15
N PRO A 6 -7.06 -29.80 1.45
CA PRO A 6 -5.94 -30.65 1.79
C PRO A 6 -5.47 -30.46 3.24
N HIS A 7 -5.06 -31.55 3.86
CA HIS A 7 -4.47 -31.52 5.19
C HIS A 7 -3.02 -31.04 5.10
N HIS A 8 -2.60 -30.09 5.93
CA HIS A 8 -1.23 -29.60 6.00
C HIS A 8 -0.52 -30.06 7.27
N GLY A 9 0.81 -30.09 7.28
CA GLY A 9 1.62 -30.67 8.35
C GLY A 9 1.44 -30.04 9.75
N PHE A 10 0.79 -28.88 9.85
CA PHE A 10 0.48 -28.19 11.12
C PHE A 10 -1.00 -28.31 11.52
N SER A 11 -1.81 -29.05 10.74
CA SER A 11 -3.21 -29.28 11.11
C SER A 11 -3.32 -30.30 12.24
N HIS A 12 -4.31 -30.09 13.13
CA HIS A 12 -4.61 -31.09 14.14
C HIS A 12 -5.11 -32.37 13.44
N PRO A 13 -4.62 -33.58 13.83
CA PRO A 13 -4.94 -34.82 13.12
C PRO A 13 -6.45 -35.12 13.03
N ASP A 14 -7.22 -34.73 14.07
CA ASP A 14 -8.65 -34.98 14.15
C ASP A 14 -9.50 -33.82 13.57
N VAL A 15 -8.91 -32.86 12.85
CA VAL A 15 -9.62 -31.73 12.28
C VAL A 15 -9.47 -31.73 10.77
N ILE A 16 -10.60 -31.81 10.07
CA ILE A 16 -10.66 -31.56 8.63
C ILE A 16 -11.08 -30.12 8.38
N VAL A 17 -10.56 -29.52 7.33
CA VAL A 17 -10.94 -28.18 6.90
C VAL A 17 -11.88 -28.28 5.71
N ILE A 18 -13.06 -27.70 5.84
CA ILE A 18 -14.08 -27.66 4.79
C ILE A 18 -14.27 -26.22 4.36
N LYS A 19 -14.20 -25.97 3.06
CA LYS A 19 -14.54 -24.71 2.44
C LYS A 19 -16.04 -24.67 2.15
N LEU A 20 -16.73 -23.69 2.70
CA LEU A 20 -18.16 -23.46 2.48
C LEU A 20 -18.40 -22.73 1.15
N SER A 21 -19.64 -22.76 0.66
CA SER A 21 -20.07 -21.98 -0.51
C SER A 21 -19.91 -20.47 -0.33
N SER A 22 -19.93 -19.98 0.91
CA SER A 22 -19.61 -18.59 1.27
C SER A 22 -18.14 -18.23 1.14
N GLY A 23 -17.27 -19.21 0.78
CA GLY A 23 -15.82 -19.02 0.68
C GLY A 23 -15.05 -19.13 2.00
N TYR A 24 -15.72 -19.22 3.15
CA TYR A 24 -15.08 -19.41 4.44
C TYR A 24 -14.62 -20.86 4.65
N ASN A 25 -13.45 -21.03 5.27
CA ASN A 25 -12.98 -22.31 5.72
C ASN A 25 -13.40 -22.52 7.17
N ILE A 26 -13.96 -23.70 7.48
CA ILE A 26 -14.27 -24.13 8.84
C ILE A 26 -13.47 -25.38 9.18
N GLY A 27 -12.91 -25.44 10.37
CA GLY A 27 -12.35 -26.67 10.95
C GLY A 27 -13.47 -27.49 11.57
N VAL A 28 -13.61 -28.74 11.15
CA VAL A 28 -14.55 -29.69 11.71
C VAL A 28 -13.77 -30.80 12.38
N ARG A 29 -13.99 -31.00 13.68
CA ARG A 29 -13.41 -32.15 14.38
C ARG A 29 -14.13 -33.41 13.92
N VAL A 30 -13.36 -34.42 13.54
CA VAL A 30 -13.86 -35.75 13.17
C VAL A 30 -13.42 -36.75 14.21
N ASP A 31 -14.31 -37.70 14.54
CA ASP A 31 -14.08 -38.81 15.45
C ASP A 31 -14.55 -40.10 14.80
N ASP A 32 -14.42 -41.22 15.47
CA ASP A 32 -14.79 -42.55 14.99
C ASP A 32 -16.30 -42.68 14.62
N GLY A 33 -17.15 -41.78 15.08
CA GLY A 33 -18.57 -41.71 14.76
C GLY A 33 -18.91 -40.79 13.61
N SER A 34 -17.92 -40.07 13.05
CA SER A 34 -18.12 -39.11 11.98
C SER A 34 -18.19 -39.78 10.60
N GLU A 35 -19.23 -39.49 9.84
CA GLU A 35 -19.40 -40.00 8.48
C GLU A 35 -19.09 -38.92 7.44
N LEU A 36 -18.20 -39.23 6.49
CA LEU A 36 -17.79 -38.38 5.39
C LEU A 36 -18.25 -38.98 4.06
N THR A 37 -19.19 -38.28 3.40
CA THR A 37 -19.67 -38.70 2.09
C THR A 37 -19.07 -37.84 0.99
N VAL A 38 -18.33 -38.41 0.05
CA VAL A 38 -17.80 -37.72 -1.14
C VAL A 38 -18.91 -37.64 -2.20
N VAL A 39 -19.44 -36.45 -2.42
CA VAL A 39 -20.52 -36.22 -3.40
C VAL A 39 -19.95 -36.09 -4.83
N ALA A 40 -18.78 -35.46 -4.99
CA ALA A 40 -18.08 -35.33 -6.25
C ALA A 40 -16.58 -35.19 -6.00
N LYS A 41 -15.76 -35.67 -6.93
CA LYS A 41 -14.30 -35.37 -6.92
C LYS A 41 -14.07 -34.04 -7.65
N ALA A 42 -13.20 -33.20 -7.11
CA ALA A 42 -12.74 -32.02 -7.82
C ALA A 42 -11.98 -32.48 -9.07
N GLU A 43 -12.38 -31.98 -10.23
CA GLU A 43 -11.57 -32.12 -11.44
C GLU A 43 -10.28 -31.33 -11.28
N ALA A 44 -9.13 -31.98 -11.53
CA ALA A 44 -7.87 -31.27 -11.57
C ALA A 44 -7.94 -30.22 -12.69
N ARG A 45 -7.78 -28.95 -12.38
CA ARG A 45 -7.67 -27.90 -13.40
C ARG A 45 -6.46 -28.20 -14.27
N ALA A 46 -6.69 -28.79 -15.41
CA ALA A 46 -5.67 -29.37 -16.30
C ALA A 46 -5.07 -28.33 -17.27
N SER A 47 -5.42 -27.07 -17.23
CA SER A 47 -4.81 -26.08 -18.12
C SER A 47 -4.56 -24.77 -17.38
N ARG A 48 -3.32 -24.27 -17.46
CA ARG A 48 -3.01 -22.88 -17.11
C ARG A 48 -3.87 -21.97 -18.00
N PRO A 49 -4.58 -21.00 -17.45
CA PRO A 49 -5.33 -20.04 -18.27
C PRO A 49 -4.34 -19.37 -19.24
N MET A 50 -4.71 -19.33 -20.52
CA MET A 50 -3.96 -18.52 -21.50
C MET A 50 -4.30 -17.04 -21.25
N PRO A 51 -3.30 -16.15 -21.37
CA PRO A 51 -3.58 -14.70 -21.29
C PRO A 51 -4.63 -14.34 -22.33
N PRO A 52 -5.57 -13.44 -22.00
CA PRO A 52 -6.56 -12.95 -22.96
C PRO A 52 -5.83 -12.33 -24.16
N GLN A 53 -6.28 -12.66 -25.36
CA GLN A 53 -5.73 -12.02 -26.57
C GLN A 53 -6.09 -10.52 -26.54
N PRO A 54 -5.14 -9.63 -26.87
CA PRO A 54 -5.43 -8.20 -26.92
C PRO A 54 -6.56 -7.94 -27.90
N SER A 55 -7.68 -7.40 -27.44
CA SER A 55 -8.74 -6.93 -28.31
C SER A 55 -8.28 -5.64 -28.98
N ASN A 56 -8.30 -5.61 -30.31
CA ASN A 56 -7.95 -4.43 -31.10
C ASN A 56 -8.86 -3.24 -30.73
N GLY A 57 -8.28 -2.11 -30.37
CA GLY A 57 -8.97 -0.84 -30.13
C GLY A 57 -9.28 -0.50 -28.66
N LEU A 58 -9.00 -1.37 -27.70
CA LEU A 58 -9.11 -1.03 -26.29
C LEU A 58 -7.86 -0.29 -25.76
N PRO A 59 -8.03 0.59 -24.74
CA PRO A 59 -6.91 1.35 -24.18
C PRO A 59 -5.88 0.41 -23.52
N PRO A 60 -4.56 0.63 -23.74
CA PRO A 60 -3.54 -0.20 -23.13
C PRO A 60 -3.40 0.10 -21.63
N VAL A 61 -3.45 -0.93 -20.79
CA VAL A 61 -3.18 -0.85 -19.36
C VAL A 61 -2.06 -1.83 -19.01
N SER A 62 -1.03 -1.30 -18.33
CA SER A 62 0.14 -2.10 -17.96
C SER A 62 0.02 -2.67 -16.56
N PHE A 63 0.37 -3.95 -16.39
CA PHE A 63 0.37 -4.67 -15.12
C PHE A 63 1.82 -5.01 -14.76
N LEU A 64 2.35 -4.38 -13.72
CA LEU A 64 3.73 -4.53 -13.26
C LEU A 64 3.77 -5.33 -11.96
N GLY A 65 4.00 -6.65 -12.08
CA GLY A 65 4.01 -7.56 -10.94
C GLY A 65 5.21 -7.36 -10.02
N THR A 66 4.97 -7.29 -8.70
CA THR A 66 6.03 -7.23 -7.68
C THR A 66 6.02 -8.44 -6.74
N GLY A 67 5.05 -9.35 -6.90
CA GLY A 67 4.83 -10.49 -5.99
C GLY A 67 3.69 -10.23 -5.00
N GLY A 68 3.84 -10.73 -3.78
CA GLY A 68 2.84 -10.61 -2.71
C GLY A 68 1.68 -11.59 -2.82
N THR A 69 0.71 -11.49 -1.89
CA THR A 69 -0.43 -12.43 -1.77
C THR A 69 -1.32 -12.48 -3.02
N ILE A 70 -1.44 -11.37 -3.73
CA ILE A 70 -2.25 -11.27 -4.95
C ILE A 70 -1.70 -12.17 -6.07
N ALA A 71 -0.38 -12.35 -6.11
CA ALA A 71 0.33 -13.22 -7.06
C ALA A 71 0.85 -14.51 -6.40
N SER A 72 0.21 -14.97 -5.33
CA SER A 72 0.66 -16.11 -4.55
C SER A 72 -0.30 -17.29 -4.65
N TYR A 73 0.23 -18.48 -4.40
CA TYR A 73 -0.56 -19.70 -4.18
C TYR A 73 -0.24 -20.30 -2.82
N VAL A 74 -1.18 -21.10 -2.31
CA VAL A 74 -0.97 -21.87 -1.07
C VAL A 74 -0.37 -23.23 -1.39
N ASP A 75 0.79 -23.52 -0.82
CA ASP A 75 1.25 -24.91 -0.75
C ASP A 75 0.41 -25.66 0.29
N TYR A 76 -0.53 -26.45 -0.18
CA TYR A 76 -1.46 -27.18 0.69
C TYR A 76 -0.78 -28.24 1.54
N ARG A 77 0.46 -28.64 1.26
CA ARG A 77 1.21 -29.57 2.10
C ARG A 77 1.76 -28.89 3.36
N THR A 78 2.24 -27.67 3.22
CA THR A 78 2.86 -26.89 4.32
C THR A 78 1.92 -25.83 4.90
N GLY A 79 0.87 -25.46 4.18
CA GLY A 79 0.01 -24.33 4.49
C GLY A 79 0.66 -22.97 4.21
N ALA A 80 1.89 -22.96 3.70
CA ALA A 80 2.63 -21.74 3.41
C ALA A 80 2.14 -21.08 2.10
N VAL A 81 2.18 -19.76 2.08
CA VAL A 81 1.89 -18.95 0.89
C VAL A 81 3.21 -18.68 0.17
N HIS A 82 3.27 -18.98 -1.11
CA HIS A 82 4.45 -18.76 -1.94
C HIS A 82 4.14 -17.77 -3.07
N PRO A 83 4.98 -16.76 -3.32
CA PRO A 83 4.86 -15.92 -4.51
C PRO A 83 5.22 -16.77 -5.75
N ALA A 84 4.29 -16.94 -6.67
CA ALA A 84 4.50 -17.87 -7.79
C ALA A 84 3.81 -17.52 -9.09
N LEU A 85 2.79 -16.69 -9.09
CA LEU A 85 2.13 -16.31 -10.33
C LEU A 85 2.92 -15.21 -11.04
N ARG A 86 3.19 -15.44 -12.31
CA ARG A 86 3.69 -14.39 -13.19
C ARG A 86 2.57 -13.37 -13.44
N ALA A 87 2.94 -12.13 -13.78
CA ALA A 87 1.97 -11.08 -14.06
C ALA A 87 0.98 -11.49 -15.16
N GLU A 88 1.43 -12.24 -16.16
CA GLU A 88 0.61 -12.83 -17.22
C GLU A 88 -0.41 -13.84 -16.69
N GLU A 89 0.03 -14.70 -15.78
CA GLU A 89 -0.84 -15.71 -15.17
C GLU A 89 -1.91 -15.05 -14.29
N LEU A 90 -1.53 -13.99 -13.57
CA LEU A 90 -2.46 -13.20 -12.76
C LEU A 90 -3.54 -12.54 -13.62
N VAL A 91 -3.14 -11.87 -14.71
CA VAL A 91 -4.07 -11.26 -15.68
C VAL A 91 -4.98 -12.31 -16.32
N ALA A 92 -4.46 -13.50 -16.62
CA ALA A 92 -5.24 -14.60 -17.16
C ALA A 92 -6.29 -15.18 -16.18
N THR A 93 -6.18 -14.90 -14.87
CA THR A 93 -7.22 -15.28 -13.91
C THR A 93 -8.44 -14.38 -13.97
N VAL A 94 -8.37 -13.25 -14.69
CA VAL A 94 -9.45 -12.24 -14.82
C VAL A 94 -9.75 -12.02 -16.31
N PRO A 95 -10.39 -12.96 -16.99
CA PRO A 95 -10.63 -12.88 -18.45
C PRO A 95 -11.50 -11.68 -18.86
N GLU A 96 -12.29 -11.12 -17.96
CA GLU A 96 -13.11 -9.93 -18.16
C GLU A 96 -12.28 -8.66 -18.45
N LEU A 97 -11.00 -8.64 -18.10
CA LEU A 97 -10.08 -7.55 -18.44
C LEU A 97 -10.02 -7.31 -19.96
N ALA A 98 -10.14 -8.38 -20.76
CA ALA A 98 -10.16 -8.29 -22.22
C ALA A 98 -11.34 -7.49 -22.79
N GLY A 99 -12.40 -7.27 -22.01
CA GLY A 99 -13.53 -6.40 -22.37
C GLY A 99 -13.36 -4.94 -21.90
N ILE A 100 -12.33 -4.64 -21.12
CA ILE A 100 -12.11 -3.31 -20.50
C ILE A 100 -10.86 -2.63 -21.08
N CYS A 101 -9.75 -3.36 -21.23
CA CYS A 101 -8.47 -2.83 -21.64
C CYS A 101 -7.70 -3.83 -22.51
N ALA A 102 -6.62 -3.36 -23.14
CA ALA A 102 -5.59 -4.21 -23.72
C ALA A 102 -4.47 -4.42 -22.69
N PRO A 103 -4.48 -5.53 -21.91
CA PRO A 103 -3.54 -5.71 -20.80
C PRO A 103 -2.14 -6.02 -21.34
N ARG A 104 -1.14 -5.32 -20.78
CA ARG A 104 0.29 -5.61 -20.95
C ARG A 104 0.83 -6.00 -19.60
N SER A 105 1.55 -7.10 -19.49
CA SER A 105 2.04 -7.59 -18.20
C SER A 105 3.55 -7.86 -18.19
N ARG A 106 4.21 -7.41 -17.12
CA ARG A 106 5.63 -7.64 -16.86
C ARG A 106 5.84 -7.96 -15.39
N VAL A 107 6.75 -8.89 -15.10
CA VAL A 107 7.26 -9.10 -13.73
C VAL A 107 8.45 -8.17 -13.54
N ILE A 108 8.36 -7.26 -12.58
CA ILE A 108 9.44 -6.35 -12.21
C ILE A 108 10.20 -6.89 -11.01
N LEU A 109 9.47 -7.37 -10.00
CA LEU A 109 10.00 -7.95 -8.77
C LEU A 109 9.20 -9.22 -8.43
N SER A 110 9.79 -10.09 -7.61
CA SER A 110 9.10 -11.28 -7.09
C SER A 110 9.53 -11.49 -5.63
N MET A 111 8.85 -10.77 -4.72
CA MET A 111 9.20 -10.80 -3.30
C MET A 111 7.97 -10.60 -2.41
N PHE A 112 8.11 -10.95 -1.14
CA PHE A 112 7.18 -10.49 -0.12
C PHE A 112 7.41 -9.01 0.16
N SER A 113 6.33 -8.29 0.46
CA SER A 113 6.38 -6.83 0.58
C SER A 113 7.24 -6.32 1.75
N GLU A 114 7.43 -7.10 2.79
CA GLU A 114 8.33 -6.78 3.90
C GLU A 114 9.82 -6.74 3.51
N ASN A 115 10.17 -7.27 2.35
CA ASN A 115 11.52 -7.22 1.78
C ASN A 115 11.72 -6.06 0.79
N MET A 116 10.71 -5.19 0.62
CA MET A 116 10.84 -3.99 -0.20
C MET A 116 11.85 -3.03 0.42
N ASP A 117 12.72 -2.49 -0.43
CA ASP A 117 13.74 -1.51 -0.10
C ASP A 117 13.72 -0.33 -1.10
N VAL A 118 14.60 0.64 -0.89
CA VAL A 118 14.72 1.82 -1.76
C VAL A 118 15.04 1.42 -3.20
N ARG A 119 15.92 0.44 -3.40
CA ARG A 119 16.29 -0.04 -4.73
C ARG A 119 15.10 -0.67 -5.47
N SER A 120 14.27 -1.40 -4.74
CA SER A 120 13.03 -1.97 -5.27
C SER A 120 12.05 -0.87 -5.69
N TRP A 121 11.90 0.20 -4.90
CA TRP A 121 11.08 1.35 -5.26
C TRP A 121 11.62 2.10 -6.48
N GLN A 122 12.94 2.29 -6.57
CA GLN A 122 13.59 2.90 -7.73
C GLN A 122 13.33 2.12 -9.01
N THR A 123 13.57 0.79 -8.97
CA THR A 123 13.31 -0.10 -10.11
C THR A 123 11.84 -0.06 -10.54
N LEU A 124 10.93 -0.03 -9.58
CA LEU A 124 9.50 0.04 -9.85
C LEU A 124 9.09 1.41 -10.42
N ALA A 125 9.65 2.52 -9.91
CA ALA A 125 9.38 3.86 -10.41
C ALA A 125 9.86 4.03 -11.87
N GLU A 126 11.04 3.51 -12.22
CA GLU A 126 11.53 3.48 -13.59
C GLU A 126 10.59 2.68 -14.50
N ALA A 127 10.20 1.47 -14.09
CA ALA A 127 9.30 0.64 -14.88
C ALA A 127 7.92 1.28 -15.09
N VAL A 128 7.37 1.95 -14.07
CA VAL A 128 6.11 2.71 -14.18
C VAL A 128 6.26 3.87 -15.15
N ALA A 129 7.35 4.64 -15.07
CA ALA A 129 7.62 5.76 -15.97
C ALA A 129 7.76 5.29 -17.43
N ASP A 130 8.45 4.16 -17.66
CA ASP A 130 8.59 3.57 -18.99
C ASP A 130 7.23 3.23 -19.62
N GLU A 131 6.35 2.58 -18.88
CA GLU A 131 5.02 2.21 -19.38
C GLU A 131 4.14 3.44 -19.66
N LEU A 132 4.17 4.46 -18.78
CA LEU A 132 3.45 5.71 -18.99
C LEU A 132 3.97 6.45 -20.22
N ASN A 133 5.30 6.51 -20.41
CA ASN A 133 5.96 7.12 -21.56
C ASN A 133 5.71 6.32 -22.85
N ALA A 134 5.49 5.01 -22.77
CA ALA A 134 5.08 4.14 -23.87
C ALA A 134 3.57 4.23 -24.18
N GLY A 135 2.84 5.13 -23.54
CA GLY A 135 1.44 5.45 -23.82
C GLY A 135 0.43 4.52 -23.14
N ALA A 136 0.77 3.94 -21.99
CA ALA A 136 -0.21 3.25 -21.17
C ALA A 136 -1.29 4.23 -20.66
N GLU A 137 -2.56 3.84 -20.73
CA GLU A 137 -3.70 4.62 -20.21
C GLU A 137 -3.78 4.55 -18.67
N GLY A 138 -3.08 3.61 -18.09
CA GLY A 138 -2.84 3.48 -16.65
C GLY A 138 -1.86 2.35 -16.36
N VAL A 139 -1.26 2.39 -15.18
CA VAL A 139 -0.35 1.34 -14.70
C VAL A 139 -0.92 0.75 -13.42
N ILE A 140 -1.08 -0.57 -13.39
CA ILE A 140 -1.52 -1.33 -12.23
C ILE A 140 -0.33 -2.10 -11.67
N VAL A 141 -0.10 -1.97 -10.37
CA VAL A 141 1.01 -2.60 -9.66
C VAL A 141 0.44 -3.58 -8.63
N PRO A 142 0.30 -4.87 -8.99
CA PRO A 142 0.02 -5.92 -8.01
C PRO A 142 1.15 -6.01 -6.99
N HIS A 143 0.82 -5.87 -5.69
CA HIS A 143 1.78 -5.69 -4.61
C HIS A 143 1.33 -6.41 -3.33
N GLY A 144 2.27 -6.83 -2.48
CA GLY A 144 1.96 -7.33 -1.15
C GLY A 144 1.41 -6.23 -0.24
N THR A 145 0.41 -6.58 0.57
CA THR A 145 -0.39 -5.57 1.29
C THR A 145 0.30 -4.93 2.50
N ASP A 146 1.32 -5.57 3.09
CA ASP A 146 1.89 -5.12 4.37
C ASP A 146 2.68 -3.81 4.26
N THR A 147 3.40 -3.58 3.16
CA THR A 147 4.15 -2.35 2.91
C THR A 147 3.63 -1.55 1.71
N LEU A 148 2.44 -1.87 1.22
CA LEU A 148 1.82 -1.23 0.05
C LEU A 148 1.66 0.28 0.26
N GLY A 149 1.32 0.75 1.47
CA GLY A 149 1.22 2.17 1.80
C GLY A 149 2.56 2.91 1.70
N TYR A 150 3.66 2.29 2.12
CA TYR A 150 5.02 2.85 1.94
C TYR A 150 5.39 2.96 0.46
N THR A 151 5.17 1.88 -0.30
CA THR A 151 5.47 1.85 -1.74
C THR A 151 4.64 2.87 -2.52
N SER A 152 3.35 3.03 -2.19
CA SER A 152 2.49 4.02 -2.85
C SER A 152 2.94 5.46 -2.56
N ALA A 153 3.37 5.77 -1.34
CA ALA A 153 3.95 7.05 -1.00
C ALA A 153 5.29 7.28 -1.73
N ALA A 154 6.18 6.26 -1.78
CA ALA A 154 7.46 6.35 -2.48
C ALA A 154 7.26 6.64 -3.98
N LEU A 155 6.38 5.90 -4.64
CA LEU A 155 6.06 6.14 -6.05
C LEU A 155 5.43 7.53 -6.26
N ALA A 156 4.58 8.01 -5.35
CA ALA A 156 3.98 9.33 -5.47
C ALA A 156 5.05 10.45 -5.48
N PHE A 157 6.06 10.36 -4.60
CA PHE A 157 7.14 11.33 -4.57
C PHE A 157 8.13 11.15 -5.73
N MET A 158 8.54 9.91 -6.04
CA MET A 158 9.50 9.64 -7.11
C MET A 158 8.98 9.97 -8.51
N LEU A 159 7.72 9.63 -8.81
CA LEU A 159 7.14 9.84 -10.14
C LEU A 159 6.70 11.28 -10.37
N GLY A 160 6.42 12.03 -9.30
CA GLY A 160 5.95 13.40 -9.44
C GLY A 160 4.55 13.46 -10.07
N ASP A 161 4.40 14.37 -11.02
CA ASP A 161 3.16 14.55 -11.75
C ASP A 161 3.04 13.53 -12.87
N VAL A 162 2.25 12.49 -12.66
CA VAL A 162 1.96 11.48 -13.66
C VAL A 162 0.80 11.93 -14.57
N PRO A 163 0.81 11.61 -15.87
CA PRO A 163 -0.27 11.97 -16.80
C PRO A 163 -1.47 11.00 -16.75
N ARG A 164 -1.32 9.84 -16.15
CA ARG A 164 -2.31 8.76 -16.07
C ARG A 164 -2.28 8.11 -14.68
N PRO A 165 -3.34 7.42 -14.26
CA PRO A 165 -3.37 6.77 -12.94
C PRO A 165 -2.32 5.68 -12.81
N VAL A 166 -1.69 5.64 -11.65
CA VAL A 166 -0.83 4.54 -11.18
C VAL A 166 -1.53 3.91 -9.98
N VAL A 167 -1.97 2.67 -10.09
CA VAL A 167 -2.81 2.02 -9.08
C VAL A 167 -2.06 0.84 -8.47
N LEU A 168 -1.68 0.96 -7.20
CA LEU A 168 -1.20 -0.18 -6.42
C LEU A 168 -2.41 -0.98 -5.93
N VAL A 169 -2.35 -2.29 -6.09
CA VAL A 169 -3.43 -3.20 -5.76
C VAL A 169 -2.90 -4.44 -5.06
N GLY A 170 -3.59 -4.90 -4.05
CA GLY A 170 -3.24 -6.10 -3.32
C GLY A 170 -4.41 -7.05 -3.18
N ALA A 171 -4.18 -8.16 -2.48
CA ALA A 171 -5.23 -9.05 -2.01
C ALA A 171 -4.89 -9.56 -0.61
N GLN A 172 -5.89 -9.66 0.25
CA GLN A 172 -5.74 -10.23 1.58
C GLN A 172 -5.78 -11.76 1.56
N ARG A 173 -6.33 -12.32 0.49
CA ARG A 173 -6.38 -13.78 0.26
C ARG A 173 -5.77 -14.12 -1.08
N SER A 174 -4.95 -15.18 -1.09
CA SER A 174 -4.28 -15.65 -2.30
C SER A 174 -5.26 -15.93 -3.43
N SER A 175 -4.83 -15.68 -4.66
CA SER A 175 -5.66 -15.76 -5.87
C SER A 175 -6.21 -17.16 -6.17
N ASP A 176 -5.60 -18.22 -5.64
CA ASP A 176 -6.05 -19.61 -5.76
C ASP A 176 -7.24 -19.96 -4.82
N ARG A 177 -7.64 -19.04 -3.92
CA ARG A 177 -8.78 -19.26 -3.04
C ARG A 177 -10.06 -18.72 -3.67
N PRO A 178 -11.21 -19.49 -3.66
CA PRO A 178 -12.49 -19.01 -4.20
C PRO A 178 -13.03 -17.75 -3.55
N SER A 179 -12.55 -17.37 -2.35
CA SER A 179 -12.91 -16.14 -1.66
C SER A 179 -11.83 -15.06 -1.78
N SER A 180 -10.94 -15.18 -2.77
CA SER A 180 -9.90 -14.18 -3.03
C SER A 180 -10.55 -12.87 -3.45
N ASP A 181 -10.03 -11.79 -2.90
CA ASP A 181 -10.36 -10.42 -3.29
C ASP A 181 -9.51 -9.92 -4.48
N ALA A 182 -8.58 -10.74 -4.97
CA ALA A 182 -7.70 -10.39 -6.09
C ALA A 182 -8.46 -10.07 -7.38
N TYR A 183 -9.46 -10.90 -7.71
CA TYR A 183 -10.28 -10.74 -8.91
C TYR A 183 -10.98 -9.37 -8.93
N GLY A 184 -11.76 -9.06 -7.88
CA GLY A 184 -12.51 -7.81 -7.80
C GLY A 184 -11.60 -6.59 -7.78
N ASN A 185 -10.48 -6.65 -7.04
CA ASN A 185 -9.52 -5.56 -6.94
C ASN A 185 -8.82 -5.28 -8.28
N LEU A 186 -8.41 -6.32 -9.02
CA LEU A 186 -7.79 -6.15 -10.36
C LEU A 186 -8.77 -5.60 -11.38
N LEU A 187 -10.01 -6.13 -11.41
CA LEU A 187 -11.04 -5.69 -12.34
C LEU A 187 -11.40 -4.22 -12.09
N SER A 188 -11.62 -3.85 -10.83
CA SER A 188 -11.90 -2.47 -10.42
C SER A 188 -10.74 -1.52 -10.72
N SER A 189 -9.48 -1.99 -10.58
CA SER A 189 -8.30 -1.20 -10.94
C SER A 189 -8.24 -0.89 -12.43
N ALA A 190 -8.52 -1.88 -13.29
CA ALA A 190 -8.56 -1.68 -14.74
C ALA A 190 -9.68 -0.71 -15.16
N ARG A 191 -10.86 -0.84 -14.56
CA ARG A 191 -11.98 0.09 -14.80
C ARG A 191 -11.63 1.50 -14.38
N PHE A 192 -11.06 1.68 -13.19
CA PHE A 192 -10.62 2.98 -12.72
C PHE A 192 -9.57 3.59 -13.68
N CYS A 193 -8.57 2.84 -14.10
CA CYS A 193 -7.56 3.32 -15.05
C CYS A 193 -8.18 3.83 -16.36
N VAL A 194 -9.18 3.13 -16.87
CA VAL A 194 -9.81 3.48 -18.17
C VAL A 194 -10.84 4.60 -18.02
N GLN A 195 -11.72 4.53 -17.02
CA GLN A 195 -12.91 5.37 -16.92
C GLN A 195 -12.68 6.67 -16.14
N ALA A 196 -11.79 6.65 -15.11
CA ALA A 196 -11.60 7.82 -14.27
C ALA A 196 -10.78 8.90 -14.98
N ASP A 197 -11.19 10.16 -14.84
CA ASP A 197 -10.35 11.31 -15.16
C ASP A 197 -9.48 11.65 -13.93
N ALA A 198 -8.48 10.80 -13.70
CA ALA A 198 -7.62 10.85 -12.52
C ALA A 198 -6.17 10.50 -12.89
N ALA A 199 -5.20 11.24 -12.34
CA ALA A 199 -3.78 11.13 -12.67
C ALA A 199 -2.88 11.37 -11.46
N GLU A 200 -2.92 10.46 -10.49
CA GLU A 200 -2.07 10.41 -9.31
C GLU A 200 -1.63 8.96 -9.04
N VAL A 201 -0.90 8.73 -7.96
CA VAL A 201 -0.65 7.38 -7.44
C VAL A 201 -1.73 7.04 -6.42
N PHE A 202 -2.37 5.89 -6.63
CA PHE A 202 -3.51 5.43 -5.84
C PHE A 202 -3.26 4.04 -5.26
N VAL A 203 -4.04 3.72 -4.23
CA VAL A 203 -4.20 2.36 -3.71
C VAL A 203 -5.65 1.96 -3.91
N LEU A 204 -5.91 0.81 -4.55
CA LEU A 204 -7.25 0.29 -4.71
C LEU A 204 -7.40 -1.03 -3.99
N MET A 205 -8.37 -1.09 -3.08
CA MET A 205 -8.69 -2.28 -2.29
C MET A 205 -10.21 -2.35 -2.04
N HIS A 206 -10.71 -3.53 -1.65
CA HIS A 206 -12.11 -3.70 -1.23
C HIS A 206 -12.53 -2.60 -0.26
N GLY A 207 -13.68 -2.00 -0.50
CA GLY A 207 -14.27 -0.95 0.36
C GLY A 207 -15.01 -1.51 1.56
N GLU A 208 -15.40 -2.79 1.51
CA GLU A 208 -16.04 -3.52 2.60
C GLU A 208 -15.67 -5.02 2.56
N THR A 209 -16.22 -5.82 3.46
CA THR A 209 -15.92 -7.26 3.53
C THR A 209 -16.61 -8.10 2.48
N SER A 210 -17.66 -7.60 1.83
CA SER A 210 -18.35 -8.22 0.69
C SER A 210 -17.77 -7.79 -0.67
N ASP A 211 -18.20 -8.44 -1.74
CA ASP A 211 -17.69 -8.20 -3.10
C ASP A 211 -18.59 -7.20 -3.86
N THR A 212 -18.95 -6.06 -3.24
CA THR A 212 -19.86 -5.07 -3.85
C THR A 212 -19.10 -3.93 -4.52
N PHE A 213 -18.07 -3.40 -3.86
CA PHE A 213 -17.27 -2.29 -4.38
C PHE A 213 -15.86 -2.26 -3.81
N ALA A 214 -14.99 -1.53 -4.49
CA ALA A 214 -13.66 -1.17 -4.03
C ALA A 214 -13.56 0.33 -3.79
N HIS A 215 -12.70 0.74 -2.84
CA HIS A 215 -12.31 2.12 -2.68
C HIS A 215 -10.96 2.40 -3.34
N VAL A 216 -10.84 3.59 -3.91
CA VAL A 216 -9.59 4.16 -4.42
C VAL A 216 -9.11 5.20 -3.43
N HIS A 217 -7.96 4.97 -2.85
CA HIS A 217 -7.33 5.84 -1.86
C HIS A 217 -6.17 6.60 -2.51
N ARG A 218 -5.94 7.86 -2.14
CA ARG A 218 -4.70 8.56 -2.51
C ARG A 218 -3.51 7.83 -1.89
N GLY A 219 -2.47 7.56 -2.67
CA GLY A 219 -1.34 6.72 -2.26
C GLY A 219 -0.60 7.22 -1.03
N THR A 220 -0.59 8.54 -0.79
CA THR A 220 0.04 9.19 0.37
C THR A 220 -0.85 9.23 1.63
N LYS A 221 -2.13 8.85 1.50
CA LYS A 221 -3.13 8.82 2.59
C LYS A 221 -3.63 7.41 2.92
N ALA A 222 -3.22 6.41 2.15
CA ALA A 222 -3.68 5.04 2.30
C ALA A 222 -2.93 4.31 3.42
N ARG A 223 -3.67 3.69 4.33
CA ARG A 223 -3.09 2.87 5.41
C ARG A 223 -3.80 1.53 5.56
N LYS A 224 -3.03 0.46 5.78
CA LYS A 224 -3.54 -0.85 6.17
C LYS A 224 -3.95 -0.82 7.63
N MET A 225 -5.26 -0.86 7.90
CA MET A 225 -5.85 -0.73 9.24
C MET A 225 -6.17 -2.06 9.92
N HIS A 226 -6.13 -3.15 9.18
CA HIS A 226 -6.40 -4.49 9.71
C HIS A 226 -5.45 -5.51 9.09
N THR A 227 -5.04 -6.50 9.88
CA THR A 227 -4.04 -7.50 9.48
C THR A 227 -4.48 -8.40 8.33
N SER A 228 -5.80 -8.66 8.17
CA SER A 228 -6.30 -9.72 7.28
C SER A 228 -7.70 -9.49 6.67
N ARG A 229 -8.40 -8.40 7.01
CA ARG A 229 -9.72 -8.11 6.42
C ARG A 229 -9.55 -7.61 4.97
N ARG A 230 -10.54 -7.87 4.10
CA ARG A 230 -10.51 -7.40 2.71
C ARG A 230 -10.54 -5.88 2.62
N ASP A 231 -11.34 -5.21 3.47
CA ASP A 231 -11.45 -3.77 3.64
C ASP A 231 -10.40 -3.20 4.60
N ALA A 232 -9.21 -3.80 4.61
CA ALA A 232 -8.14 -3.41 5.52
C ALA A 232 -7.60 -2.00 5.24
N PHE A 233 -7.68 -1.51 4.02
CA PHE A 233 -7.16 -0.20 3.66
C PHE A 233 -8.19 0.90 3.86
N GLN A 234 -7.74 2.01 4.44
CA GLN A 234 -8.54 3.21 4.65
C GLN A 234 -7.74 4.45 4.30
N SER A 235 -8.44 5.47 3.82
CA SER A 235 -7.88 6.82 3.74
C SER A 235 -7.86 7.45 5.13
N ILE A 236 -6.73 8.03 5.50
CA ILE A 236 -6.56 8.70 6.78
C ILE A 236 -6.47 10.21 6.56
N ASN A 237 -7.24 10.98 7.31
CA ASN A 237 -7.35 12.44 7.21
C ASN A 237 -7.85 12.95 5.83
N ALA A 238 -8.43 12.09 5.03
CA ALA A 238 -9.06 12.42 3.76
C ALA A 238 -10.11 11.34 3.43
N PRO A 239 -11.14 11.63 2.63
CA PRO A 239 -12.03 10.61 2.09
C PRO A 239 -11.31 9.76 1.03
N PRO A 240 -11.82 8.57 0.69
CA PRO A 240 -11.43 7.88 -0.54
C PRO A 240 -11.62 8.79 -1.76
N VAL A 241 -10.76 8.66 -2.77
CA VAL A 241 -10.86 9.46 -4.00
C VAL A 241 -12.02 9.00 -4.87
N ALA A 242 -12.27 7.68 -4.90
CA ALA A 242 -13.34 7.11 -5.68
C ALA A 242 -13.86 5.81 -5.07
N ARG A 243 -15.07 5.45 -5.49
CA ARG A 243 -15.69 4.15 -5.33
C ARG A 243 -15.87 3.52 -6.70
N VAL A 244 -15.53 2.24 -6.81
CA VAL A 244 -15.71 1.45 -8.04
C VAL A 244 -16.57 0.24 -7.70
N ASP A 245 -17.78 0.16 -8.21
CA ASP A 245 -18.66 -0.99 -8.00
C ASP A 245 -18.19 -2.20 -8.84
N ILE A 246 -18.41 -3.41 -8.35
CA ILE A 246 -18.01 -4.63 -9.05
C ILE A 246 -18.72 -4.77 -10.42
N GLU A 247 -19.88 -4.18 -10.59
CA GLU A 247 -20.64 -4.13 -11.84
C GLU A 247 -20.11 -3.07 -12.82
N GLY A 248 -19.24 -2.16 -12.38
CA GLY A 248 -18.53 -1.19 -13.20
C GLY A 248 -18.93 0.26 -13.02
N GLY A 249 -19.81 0.56 -12.06
CA GLY A 249 -20.09 1.94 -11.66
C GLY A 249 -18.85 2.61 -11.07
N LEU A 250 -18.56 3.85 -11.46
CA LEU A 250 -17.49 4.68 -10.92
C LEU A 250 -18.08 5.98 -10.36
N GLU A 251 -17.75 6.28 -9.12
CA GLU A 251 -18.11 7.52 -8.44
C GLU A 251 -16.85 8.18 -7.89
N LEU A 252 -16.60 9.44 -8.28
CA LEU A 252 -15.54 10.24 -7.66
C LEU A 252 -16.08 10.85 -6.36
N LEU A 253 -15.39 10.59 -5.25
CA LEU A 253 -15.78 11.02 -3.91
C LEU A 253 -14.99 12.24 -3.43
N ALA A 254 -13.79 12.46 -3.99
CA ALA A 254 -12.92 13.59 -3.66
C ALA A 254 -12.19 14.11 -4.91
N PRO A 255 -11.79 15.38 -4.91
CA PRO A 255 -10.98 15.94 -5.98
C PRO A 255 -9.65 15.21 -6.14
N CYS A 256 -9.27 14.97 -7.38
CA CYS A 256 -7.93 14.49 -7.76
C CYS A 256 -7.47 15.21 -9.02
N ARG A 257 -6.18 15.11 -9.33
CA ARG A 257 -5.65 15.71 -10.55
C ARG A 257 -6.21 14.98 -11.77
N PRO A 258 -6.72 15.71 -12.79
CA PRO A 258 -7.24 15.10 -14.01
C PRO A 258 -6.12 14.48 -14.86
N LYS A 259 -6.48 13.59 -15.78
CA LYS A 259 -5.58 13.06 -16.79
C LYS A 259 -4.99 14.18 -17.63
N GLY A 260 -3.73 14.05 -17.98
CA GLY A 260 -2.97 15.06 -18.70
C GLY A 260 -2.18 14.49 -19.87
N ARG A 261 -1.31 15.32 -20.42
CA ARG A 261 -0.30 14.96 -21.41
C ARG A 261 1.08 15.27 -20.84
N GLY A 262 2.08 14.49 -21.21
CA GLY A 262 3.46 14.68 -20.78
C GLY A 262 4.17 13.37 -20.52
N GLY A 263 5.50 13.42 -20.47
CA GLY A 263 6.33 12.31 -20.07
C GLY A 263 6.60 12.34 -18.57
N VAL A 264 6.92 11.20 -18.03
CA VAL A 264 7.33 11.02 -16.63
C VAL A 264 8.83 10.81 -16.58
N ARG A 265 9.52 11.62 -15.77
CA ARG A 265 10.93 11.43 -15.45
C ARG A 265 11.05 11.23 -13.95
N PRO A 266 11.27 10.01 -13.49
CA PRO A 266 11.26 9.74 -12.06
C PRO A 266 12.49 10.36 -11.37
N GLU A 267 12.28 10.86 -10.15
CA GLU A 267 13.31 11.39 -9.29
C GLU A 267 13.66 10.33 -8.24
N LEU A 268 14.69 9.55 -8.52
CA LEU A 268 14.98 8.30 -7.81
C LEU A 268 15.81 8.47 -6.53
N ALA A 269 16.51 9.62 -6.35
CA ALA A 269 17.38 9.81 -5.19
C ALA A 269 16.56 9.76 -3.88
N MET A 270 17.00 8.92 -2.96
CA MET A 270 16.45 8.80 -1.59
C MET A 270 17.60 8.61 -0.60
N GLU A 271 17.46 9.17 0.57
CA GLU A 271 18.35 8.92 1.71
C GLU A 271 17.79 7.73 2.51
N GLU A 272 18.60 6.70 2.70
CA GLU A 272 18.19 5.48 3.43
C GLU A 272 18.40 5.60 4.94
N GLU A 273 19.33 6.45 5.40
CA GLU A 273 19.64 6.65 6.81
C GLU A 273 18.62 7.59 7.49
N VAL A 274 17.32 7.27 7.33
CA VAL A 274 16.20 7.95 7.97
C VAL A 274 15.42 6.97 8.84
N GLY A 275 15.18 7.34 10.11
CA GLY A 275 14.48 6.49 11.05
C GLY A 275 13.06 6.94 11.36
N LEU A 276 12.23 5.99 11.78
CA LEU A 276 10.91 6.24 12.37
C LEU A 276 10.89 5.74 13.81
N LEU A 277 10.70 6.64 14.76
CA LEU A 277 10.62 6.35 16.19
C LEU A 277 9.19 6.49 16.69
N TYR A 278 8.67 5.43 17.25
CA TYR A 278 7.36 5.44 17.93
C TYR A 278 7.56 5.72 19.42
N PHE A 279 7.21 6.93 19.88
CA PHE A 279 7.39 7.34 21.28
C PHE A 279 6.45 6.58 22.23
N HIS A 280 6.94 6.23 23.40
CA HIS A 280 6.14 5.61 24.46
C HIS A 280 6.50 6.18 25.85
N PRO A 281 5.58 6.13 26.83
CA PRO A 281 5.89 6.49 28.22
C PRO A 281 7.06 5.66 28.76
N GLY A 282 7.97 6.31 29.49
CA GLY A 282 9.16 5.66 30.01
C GLY A 282 10.31 5.51 29.00
N MET A 283 10.17 6.00 27.76
CA MET A 283 11.27 6.05 26.81
C MET A 283 12.41 6.95 27.37
N ARG A 284 13.58 6.35 27.56
CA ARG A 284 14.74 7.07 28.06
C ARG A 284 15.37 7.93 26.97
N PRO A 285 15.77 9.18 27.28
CA PRO A 285 16.42 10.07 26.31
C PRO A 285 17.63 9.45 25.60
N GLU A 286 18.45 8.66 26.33
CA GLU A 286 19.62 7.98 25.77
C GLU A 286 19.27 6.97 24.68
N LEU A 287 18.08 6.35 24.74
CA LEU A 287 17.60 5.47 23.69
C LEU A 287 17.37 6.24 22.39
N VAL A 288 16.73 7.42 22.48
CA VAL A 288 16.49 8.29 21.32
C VAL A 288 17.80 8.72 20.69
N ARG A 289 18.80 9.11 21.54
CA ARG A 289 20.14 9.47 21.06
C ARG A 289 20.79 8.32 20.30
N LYS A 290 20.75 7.09 20.85
CA LYS A 290 21.30 5.90 20.21
C LYS A 290 20.61 5.56 18.88
N VAL A 291 19.29 5.70 18.82
CA VAL A 291 18.55 5.48 17.57
C VAL A 291 18.96 6.51 16.50
N ALA A 292 19.21 7.75 16.90
CA ALA A 292 19.63 8.80 15.99
C ALA A 292 21.12 8.75 15.58
N GLU A 293 21.93 7.93 16.26
CA GLU A 293 23.32 7.68 15.83
C GLU A 293 23.30 7.03 14.43
N GLY A 294 24.08 7.58 13.50
CA GLY A 294 24.14 7.09 12.12
C GLY A 294 22.98 7.53 11.21
N LEU A 295 21.89 8.04 11.76
CA LEU A 295 20.80 8.58 10.93
C LEU A 295 21.11 9.99 10.41
N ARG A 296 20.62 10.27 9.21
CA ARG A 296 20.60 11.57 8.55
C ARG A 296 19.32 12.37 8.86
N GLY A 297 18.25 11.69 9.22
CA GLY A 297 16.97 12.27 9.58
C GLY A 297 16.14 11.37 10.47
N LEU A 298 15.21 11.95 11.21
CA LEU A 298 14.34 11.21 12.14
C LEU A 298 12.89 11.68 12.04
N VAL A 299 11.98 10.73 11.88
CA VAL A 299 10.54 10.96 12.07
C VAL A 299 10.15 10.41 13.43
N VAL A 300 9.44 11.20 14.23
CA VAL A 300 8.95 10.81 15.56
C VAL A 300 7.43 10.78 15.54
N ALA A 301 6.84 9.62 15.80
CA ALA A 301 5.41 9.49 16.09
C ALA A 301 5.17 9.80 17.57
N GLY A 302 4.82 11.05 17.87
CA GLY A 302 4.52 11.53 19.23
C GLY A 302 3.08 11.23 19.66
N THR A 303 2.76 11.48 20.92
CA THR A 303 1.41 11.29 21.45
C THR A 303 0.51 12.48 21.13
N GLY A 304 -0.77 12.25 20.91
CA GLY A 304 -1.79 13.29 20.71
C GLY A 304 -1.41 14.28 19.63
N LEU A 305 -1.26 15.55 19.97
CA LEU A 305 -0.89 16.63 19.05
C LEU A 305 0.61 16.64 18.65
N GLY A 306 1.35 15.57 18.90
CA GLY A 306 2.77 15.46 18.58
C GLY A 306 3.68 15.72 19.78
N HIS A 307 3.39 15.16 20.95
CA HIS A 307 4.16 15.40 22.16
C HIS A 307 5.02 14.20 22.55
N VAL A 308 6.14 14.52 23.21
CA VAL A 308 7.07 13.56 23.83
C VAL A 308 7.42 14.07 25.24
N SER A 309 8.16 13.28 26.03
CA SER A 309 8.60 13.71 27.36
C SER A 309 9.66 14.82 27.27
N GLN A 310 9.75 15.66 28.31
CA GLN A 310 10.66 16.80 28.36
C GLN A 310 12.15 16.38 28.18
N GLY A 311 12.54 15.23 28.74
CA GLY A 311 13.89 14.69 28.52
C GLY A 311 14.14 14.34 27.06
N VAL A 312 13.15 13.86 26.33
CA VAL A 312 13.25 13.57 24.89
C VAL A 312 13.33 14.88 24.09
N VAL A 313 12.58 15.91 24.44
CA VAL A 313 12.70 17.26 23.79
C VAL A 313 14.14 17.75 23.80
N THR A 314 14.86 17.60 24.93
CA THR A 314 16.26 17.98 25.04
C THR A 314 17.13 17.26 24.03
N ILE A 315 16.93 15.95 23.87
CA ILE A 315 17.70 15.15 22.90
C ILE A 315 17.35 15.51 21.45
N LEU A 316 16.06 15.75 21.16
CA LEU A 316 15.65 16.16 19.81
C LEU A 316 16.29 17.51 19.43
N ARG A 317 16.42 18.44 20.39
CA ARG A 317 17.17 19.70 20.19
C ARG A 317 18.62 19.46 19.85
N GLU A 318 19.29 18.55 20.57
CA GLU A 318 20.68 18.16 20.29
C GLU A 318 20.82 17.57 18.86
N ILE A 319 19.89 16.69 18.46
CA ILE A 319 19.88 16.08 17.12
C ILE A 319 19.73 17.15 16.03
N VAL A 320 18.77 18.06 16.20
CA VAL A 320 18.57 19.17 15.24
C VAL A 320 19.78 20.08 15.17
N SER A 321 20.41 20.38 16.32
CA SER A 321 21.63 21.22 16.36
C SER A 321 22.82 20.59 15.62
N GLN A 322 22.81 19.29 15.38
CA GLN A 322 23.77 18.55 14.56
C GLN A 322 23.44 18.60 13.06
N GLY A 323 22.44 19.37 12.63
CA GLY A 323 22.02 19.45 11.23
C GLY A 323 21.18 18.27 10.76
N LYS A 324 20.59 17.50 11.67
CA LYS A 324 19.72 16.37 11.36
C LYS A 324 18.24 16.80 11.51
N PRO A 325 17.43 16.79 10.45
CA PRO A 325 16.02 17.14 10.55
C PRO A 325 15.25 16.12 11.39
N VAL A 326 14.40 16.64 12.25
CA VAL A 326 13.45 15.86 13.03
C VAL A 326 12.03 16.30 12.65
N VAL A 327 11.22 15.35 12.18
CA VAL A 327 9.81 15.57 11.81
C VAL A 327 8.91 14.95 12.86
N MET A 328 7.98 15.72 13.41
CA MET A 328 7.00 15.26 14.40
C MET A 328 5.70 14.88 13.73
N THR A 329 5.28 13.64 13.87
CA THR A 329 3.95 13.13 13.48
C THR A 329 3.16 12.69 14.71
N SER A 330 1.94 12.23 14.52
CA SER A 330 1.11 11.70 15.61
C SER A 330 0.96 10.18 15.56
N GLN A 331 0.87 9.57 16.72
CA GLN A 331 0.41 8.18 16.88
C GLN A 331 -1.10 8.04 16.65
N CYS A 332 -1.84 9.14 16.81
CA CYS A 332 -3.26 9.17 16.48
C CYS A 332 -3.43 9.04 14.97
N LEU A 333 -4.27 8.09 14.55
CA LEU A 333 -4.51 7.85 13.14
C LEU A 333 -5.27 8.99 12.47
N GLY A 334 -6.21 9.61 13.19
CA GLY A 334 -6.94 10.78 12.70
C GLY A 334 -6.49 12.08 13.39
N GLY A 335 -6.47 13.17 12.65
CA GLY A 335 -6.10 14.49 13.12
C GLY A 335 -4.73 14.95 12.65
N ARG A 336 -4.26 16.08 13.17
CA ARG A 336 -2.96 16.64 12.78
C ARG A 336 -2.14 17.05 14.00
N VAL A 337 -0.84 17.11 13.80
CA VAL A 337 0.09 17.69 14.77
C VAL A 337 -0.21 19.18 14.97
N ASN A 338 -0.19 19.63 16.21
CA ASN A 338 -0.27 21.06 16.55
C ASN A 338 0.64 21.37 17.74
N LEU A 339 1.85 21.76 17.45
CA LEU A 339 2.86 22.06 18.45
C LEU A 339 2.70 23.43 19.12
N ASN A 340 1.70 24.24 18.74
CA ASN A 340 1.48 25.57 19.30
C ASN A 340 0.63 25.58 20.58
N VAL A 341 -0.02 24.46 20.92
CA VAL A 341 -1.05 24.42 22.00
C VAL A 341 -0.43 24.34 23.39
N TYR A 342 0.59 23.51 23.57
CA TYR A 342 1.23 23.25 24.87
C TYR A 342 2.69 23.68 24.90
N ASP A 343 3.22 23.94 26.11
CA ASP A 343 4.62 24.38 26.29
C ASP A 343 5.61 23.40 25.70
N THR A 344 5.41 22.09 25.92
CA THR A 344 6.26 21.05 25.31
C THR A 344 6.28 21.13 23.78
N GLY A 345 5.16 21.45 23.14
CA GLY A 345 5.09 21.63 21.69
C GLY A 345 5.89 22.87 21.25
N ARG A 346 5.78 23.97 21.97
CA ARG A 346 6.57 25.19 21.71
C ARG A 346 8.06 24.96 21.92
N ASP A 347 8.44 24.15 22.91
CA ASP A 347 9.83 23.75 23.13
C ASP A 347 10.37 22.92 21.95
N LEU A 348 9.53 22.05 21.36
CA LEU A 348 9.86 21.32 20.13
C LEU A 348 10.04 22.24 18.92
N LEU A 349 9.13 23.20 18.72
CA LEU A 349 9.28 24.20 17.66
C LEU A 349 10.55 25.05 17.86
N SER A 350 10.83 25.48 19.09
CA SER A 350 12.03 26.24 19.44
C SER A 350 13.31 25.42 19.27
N ALA A 351 13.19 24.10 19.33
CA ALA A 351 14.28 23.17 19.05
C ALA A 351 14.51 22.95 17.54
N GLY A 352 13.67 23.50 16.67
CA GLY A 352 13.72 23.31 15.21
C GLY A 352 13.09 22.02 14.72
N VAL A 353 12.24 21.37 15.54
CA VAL A 353 11.47 20.19 15.11
C VAL A 353 10.39 20.62 14.11
N ILE A 354 10.33 19.93 12.99
CA ILE A 354 9.43 20.21 11.88
C ILE A 354 8.06 19.55 12.15
N PRO A 355 6.94 20.28 12.13
CA PRO A 355 5.61 19.69 12.26
C PRO A 355 5.28 18.89 10.99
N GLY A 356 4.90 17.61 11.16
CA GLY A 356 4.49 16.73 10.07
C GLY A 356 3.04 16.88 9.63
N GLU A 357 2.34 17.88 10.18
CA GLU A 357 0.96 18.21 9.87
C GLU A 357 0.02 17.00 10.10
N ASP A 358 -0.76 16.61 9.09
CA ASP A 358 -1.66 15.45 9.13
C ASP A 358 -1.11 14.23 8.36
N MET A 359 0.19 14.25 8.04
CA MET A 359 0.84 13.10 7.39
C MET A 359 0.84 11.87 8.30
N LEU A 360 0.61 10.72 7.71
CA LEU A 360 0.89 9.43 8.33
C LEU A 360 2.39 9.31 8.65
N PRO A 361 2.78 8.69 9.77
CA PRO A 361 4.20 8.50 10.11
C PRO A 361 5.01 7.84 8.99
N GLU A 362 4.44 6.81 8.33
CA GLU A 362 5.05 6.13 7.20
C GLU A 362 5.20 7.02 5.97
N THR A 363 4.22 7.86 5.67
CA THR A 363 4.31 8.83 4.57
C THR A 363 5.35 9.91 4.87
N ALA A 364 5.41 10.41 6.11
CA ALA A 364 6.41 11.37 6.52
C ALA A 364 7.84 10.79 6.46
N LEU A 365 8.01 9.51 6.83
CA LEU A 365 9.28 8.80 6.68
C LEU A 365 9.73 8.80 5.21
N VAL A 366 8.88 8.31 4.32
CA VAL A 366 9.19 8.22 2.88
C VAL A 366 9.44 9.59 2.27
N LYS A 367 8.64 10.61 2.66
CA LYS A 367 8.84 11.99 2.22
C LYS A 367 10.20 12.53 2.66
N LEU A 368 10.58 12.30 3.93
CA LEU A 368 11.87 12.75 4.45
C LEU A 368 13.05 12.06 3.76
N MET A 369 12.97 10.75 3.49
CA MET A 369 13.94 10.01 2.69
C MET A 369 14.10 10.63 1.30
N TRP A 370 12.98 10.95 0.64
CA TRP A 370 12.97 11.56 -0.68
C TRP A 370 13.51 13.00 -0.67
N VAL A 371 13.17 13.80 0.32
CA VAL A 371 13.64 15.18 0.48
C VAL A 371 15.16 15.21 0.72
N LEU A 372 15.66 14.38 1.64
CA LEU A 372 17.10 14.29 1.96
C LEU A 372 17.94 13.70 0.81
N GLY A 373 17.33 12.97 -0.09
CA GLY A 373 17.98 12.58 -1.35
C GLY A 373 18.24 13.77 -2.31
N ARG A 374 17.74 14.99 -2.00
CA ARG A 374 17.82 16.18 -2.85
C ARG A 374 18.57 17.34 -2.23
N THR A 375 18.45 17.51 -0.93
CA THR A 375 19.03 18.66 -0.24
C THR A 375 19.41 18.35 1.19
N ASP A 376 20.54 18.92 1.63
CA ASP A 376 21.01 18.92 3.01
C ASP A 376 20.70 20.27 3.71
N ASN A 377 20.13 21.23 2.98
CA ASN A 377 19.79 22.54 3.53
C ASN A 377 18.56 22.42 4.44
N MET A 378 18.74 22.67 5.74
CA MET A 378 17.69 22.49 6.75
C MET A 378 16.45 23.37 6.52
N GLU A 379 16.61 24.58 5.97
CA GLU A 379 15.47 25.47 5.67
C GLU A 379 14.66 24.89 4.50
N GLU A 380 15.34 24.40 3.49
CA GLU A 380 14.71 23.77 2.33
C GLU A 380 14.03 22.45 2.71
N VAL A 381 14.67 21.61 3.56
CA VAL A 381 14.04 20.40 4.13
C VAL A 381 12.77 20.77 4.87
N ALA A 382 12.81 21.76 5.77
CA ALA A 382 11.63 22.19 6.53
C ALA A 382 10.51 22.67 5.58
N ARG A 383 10.85 23.50 4.61
CA ARG A 383 9.91 23.99 3.59
C ARG A 383 9.26 22.85 2.81
N MET A 384 10.05 21.91 2.31
CA MET A 384 9.51 20.78 1.55
C MET A 384 8.66 19.86 2.41
N MET A 385 9.07 19.58 3.66
CA MET A 385 8.31 18.73 4.58
C MET A 385 6.95 19.32 4.95
N THR A 386 6.81 20.64 5.00
CA THR A 386 5.55 21.34 5.36
C THR A 386 4.72 21.78 4.16
N THR A 387 5.20 21.56 2.94
CA THR A 387 4.46 21.85 1.70
C THR A 387 3.73 20.59 1.23
N ASP A 388 2.45 20.68 0.85
CA ASP A 388 1.75 19.60 0.16
C ASP A 388 2.30 19.44 -1.25
N LEU A 389 2.87 18.29 -1.54
CA LEU A 389 3.47 17.97 -2.83
C LEU A 389 2.64 16.95 -3.62
N ARG A 390 2.01 16.00 -2.94
CA ARG A 390 1.32 14.85 -3.54
C ARG A 390 0.02 14.51 -2.81
N GLY A 391 -0.63 15.49 -2.20
CA GLY A 391 -1.85 15.31 -1.44
C GLY A 391 -1.64 14.63 -0.09
N GLU A 392 -0.41 14.65 0.43
CA GLU A 392 -0.06 14.09 1.73
C GLU A 392 -0.42 15.00 2.91
N ILE A 393 -0.60 16.30 2.66
CA ILE A 393 -1.00 17.30 3.65
C ILE A 393 -2.33 17.90 3.24
N SER A 394 -3.32 17.86 4.11
CA SER A 394 -4.63 18.46 3.88
C SER A 394 -4.64 19.92 4.37
N GLU A 395 -5.21 20.85 3.59
CA GLU A 395 -5.32 22.26 4.01
C GLU A 395 -6.25 22.42 5.23
N ARG A 396 -7.30 21.62 5.29
CA ARG A 396 -8.30 21.66 6.37
C ARG A 396 -8.60 20.24 6.85
N ARG A 397 -9.02 20.15 8.11
CA ARG A 397 -9.59 18.93 8.67
C ARG A 397 -10.97 18.72 8.05
N GLU A 398 -11.11 17.70 7.22
CA GLU A 398 -12.43 17.19 6.86
C GLU A 398 -12.92 16.31 8.01
N LEU A 399 -14.08 16.63 8.54
CA LEU A 399 -14.74 15.95 9.68
C LEU A 399 -15.46 14.70 9.20
#